data_d16b562fec2528e1e10f4e16d9beca83
#
_entry.id   d16b562fec2528e1e10f4e16d9beca83
#
_cell.length_a   1.000
_cell.length_b   1.000
_cell.length_c   1.000
_cell.angle_alpha   90.00
_cell.angle_beta   90.00
_cell.angle_gamma   90.00
#
_symmetry.space_group_name_H-M   'P 1'
#
loop_
_entity.id
_entity.type
_entity.pdbx_description
1 polymer ?
#
loop_
_entity_poly.entity_id
_entity_poly.type
_entity_poly.pdbx_seq_one_letter_code
_entity_poly.pdbx_strand_id
1 'polypeptide(L)'
;MEERQQRMAKELLKRSEVKEENTWKVSDMYASIAEWEQALNQVKEIADRIAGMEGRVTESAANLYQVLKDCDAYGEIIDLAFNYAQRLYDQDRNDSTHQAMSQKVYGVWADVAGMISFIEPEILAVPEEQLETFYKELPELESYRGKIAEIQRLRGHSLSAEMEKLLAMTSEMSQTPEQVFAVMNSADIRFPEITDENGEKVRLTHGNYVLFLQSADRRVRKEAFEAMYSVYKQFVNTFAGLYNGQVKQQIFFAKARKYDSTLDAALTANNVSVSYTHLRAHETLRY
;
A
#
# COMPACT_ATOMS: atom_id res chain seq x y z
N MET A 1 13.61 7.40 -31.44
CA MET A 1 13.38 6.38 -30.39
C MET A 1 14.68 5.68 -30.00
N GLU A 2 15.52 5.29 -30.94
CA GLU A 2 16.82 4.63 -30.68
C GLU A 2 17.80 5.47 -29.85
N GLU A 3 17.98 6.73 -30.16
CA GLU A 3 18.85 7.63 -29.35
C GLU A 3 18.36 7.81 -27.91
N ARG A 4 17.05 7.76 -27.67
CA ARG A 4 16.45 7.84 -26.34
C ARG A 4 16.67 6.56 -25.53
N GLN A 5 16.60 5.39 -26.18
CA GLN A 5 16.90 4.09 -25.56
C GLN A 5 18.40 3.95 -25.24
N GLN A 6 19.28 4.38 -26.13
CA GLN A 6 20.74 4.38 -25.92
C GLN A 6 21.16 5.34 -24.78
N ARG A 7 20.46 6.47 -24.61
CA ARG A 7 20.76 7.43 -23.54
C ARG A 7 20.31 6.93 -22.17
N MET A 8 19.19 6.21 -22.07
CA MET A 8 18.71 5.61 -20.82
C MET A 8 19.61 4.47 -20.29
N ALA A 9 20.43 3.88 -21.16
CA ALA A 9 21.38 2.84 -20.76
C ALA A 9 22.69 3.39 -20.18
N LYS A 10 22.99 4.69 -20.33
CA LYS A 10 24.31 5.25 -19.99
C LYS A 10 24.43 5.88 -18.60
N GLU A 11 23.45 6.63 -18.12
CA GLU A 11 23.45 7.21 -16.76
C GLU A 11 22.06 7.70 -16.37
N LEU A 12 21.70 7.53 -15.09
CA LEU A 12 20.49 8.15 -14.53
C LEU A 12 20.73 9.67 -14.48
N LEU A 13 19.84 10.44 -15.12
CA LEU A 13 19.88 11.91 -15.06
C LEU A 13 19.70 12.39 -13.62
N LYS A 14 20.49 13.38 -13.23
CA LYS A 14 20.25 14.10 -11.97
C LYS A 14 18.93 14.87 -12.07
N ARG A 15 18.28 15.14 -10.94
CA ARG A 15 17.00 15.87 -10.90
C ARG A 15 17.06 17.19 -11.68
N SER A 16 18.18 17.93 -11.55
CA SER A 16 18.40 19.22 -12.25
C SER A 16 18.55 19.12 -13.77
N GLU A 17 18.77 17.92 -14.30
CA GLU A 17 18.94 17.65 -15.72
C GLU A 17 17.63 17.18 -16.38
N VAL A 18 16.60 16.87 -15.57
CA VAL A 18 15.29 16.46 -16.05
C VAL A 18 14.50 17.70 -16.46
N LYS A 19 14.02 17.74 -17.70
CA LYS A 19 13.19 18.83 -18.19
C LYS A 19 11.87 18.89 -17.42
N GLU A 20 11.37 20.09 -17.16
CA GLU A 20 10.13 20.33 -16.43
C GLU A 20 8.92 19.59 -17.06
N GLU A 21 8.83 19.55 -18.40
CA GLU A 21 7.79 18.82 -19.14
C GLU A 21 7.72 17.31 -18.83
N ASN A 22 8.80 16.75 -18.26
CA ASN A 22 8.89 15.33 -17.86
C ASN A 22 8.81 15.17 -16.34
N THR A 23 8.29 16.14 -15.62
CA THR A 23 8.14 16.12 -14.17
C THR A 23 6.68 16.21 -13.77
N TRP A 24 6.37 15.78 -12.57
CA TRP A 24 5.04 15.98 -12.00
C TRP A 24 4.85 17.45 -11.58
N LYS A 25 3.70 18.01 -11.89
CA LYS A 25 3.31 19.37 -11.47
C LYS A 25 2.66 19.29 -10.08
N VAL A 26 3.49 19.06 -9.07
CA VAL A 26 3.02 18.89 -7.66
C VAL A 26 2.31 20.14 -7.12
N SER A 27 2.55 21.31 -7.73
CA SER A 27 1.84 22.55 -7.40
C SER A 27 0.33 22.52 -7.70
N ASP A 28 -0.15 21.53 -8.45
CA ASP A 28 -1.60 21.33 -8.65
C ASP A 28 -2.28 20.72 -7.41
N MET A 29 -1.50 20.13 -6.49
CA MET A 29 -2.00 19.65 -5.20
C MET A 29 -1.98 20.74 -4.13
N TYR A 30 -0.83 21.39 -3.91
CA TYR A 30 -0.66 22.54 -3.03
C TYR A 30 0.32 23.51 -3.69
N ALA A 31 -0.04 24.78 -3.73
CA ALA A 31 0.81 25.82 -4.33
C ALA A 31 2.06 26.13 -3.49
N SER A 32 2.05 25.79 -2.20
CA SER A 32 3.15 26.04 -1.28
C SER A 32 3.18 25.04 -0.11
N ILE A 33 4.34 24.94 0.54
CA ILE A 33 4.49 24.17 1.79
C ILE A 33 3.57 24.75 2.88
N ALA A 34 3.36 26.06 2.91
CA ALA A 34 2.49 26.70 3.89
C ALA A 34 1.02 26.25 3.75
N GLU A 35 0.50 26.11 2.53
CA GLU A 35 -0.84 25.57 2.28
C GLU A 35 -0.94 24.10 2.69
N TRP A 36 0.08 23.31 2.41
CA TRP A 36 0.17 21.93 2.86
C TRP A 36 0.19 21.81 4.40
N GLU A 37 0.92 22.69 5.10
CA GLU A 37 0.91 22.71 6.57
C GLU A 37 -0.46 23.10 7.13
N GLN A 38 -1.14 24.03 6.49
CA GLN A 38 -2.50 24.41 6.86
C GLN A 38 -3.47 23.22 6.69
N ALA A 39 -3.34 22.44 5.61
CA ALA A 39 -4.13 21.23 5.41
C ALA A 39 -3.90 20.20 6.53
N LEU A 40 -2.65 20.00 6.98
CA LEU A 40 -2.37 19.12 8.12
C LEU A 40 -3.00 19.61 9.43
N ASN A 41 -3.12 20.93 9.63
CA ASN A 41 -3.84 21.47 10.80
C ASN A 41 -5.36 21.20 10.69
N GLN A 42 -5.96 21.33 9.50
CA GLN A 42 -7.36 20.97 9.27
C GLN A 42 -7.62 19.48 9.56
N VAL A 43 -6.70 18.61 9.19
CA VAL A 43 -6.76 17.17 9.51
C VAL A 43 -6.90 16.96 11.02
N LYS A 44 -6.08 17.65 11.83
CA LYS A 44 -6.12 17.54 13.29
C LYS A 44 -7.44 18.04 13.87
N GLU A 45 -7.97 19.16 13.37
CA GLU A 45 -9.26 19.69 13.80
C GLU A 45 -10.41 18.71 13.51
N ILE A 46 -10.38 18.03 12.36
CA ILE A 46 -11.38 17.00 12.03
C ILE A 46 -11.21 15.80 12.96
N ALA A 47 -9.97 15.35 13.18
CA ALA A 47 -9.68 14.23 14.07
C ALA A 47 -10.15 14.48 15.51
N ASP A 48 -9.96 15.69 16.04
CA ASP A 48 -10.45 16.09 17.37
C ASP A 48 -11.98 16.04 17.46
N ARG A 49 -12.69 16.47 16.39
CA ARG A 49 -14.16 16.34 16.35
C ARG A 49 -14.61 14.87 16.34
N ILE A 50 -13.94 14.04 15.55
CA ILE A 50 -14.24 12.60 15.51
C ILE A 50 -13.96 11.97 16.88
N ALA A 51 -12.80 12.26 17.49
CA ALA A 51 -12.43 11.72 18.80
C ALA A 51 -13.43 12.09 19.89
N GLY A 52 -14.04 13.29 19.80
CA GLY A 52 -15.13 13.69 20.69
C GLY A 52 -16.41 12.85 20.59
N MET A 53 -16.49 11.96 19.60
CA MET A 53 -17.63 11.05 19.38
C MET A 53 -17.40 9.64 19.92
N GLU A 54 -16.25 9.36 20.57
CA GLU A 54 -15.97 8.06 21.18
C GLU A 54 -17.08 7.61 22.13
N GLY A 55 -17.52 6.37 21.99
CA GLY A 55 -18.65 5.79 22.73
C GLY A 55 -20.02 6.26 22.25
N ARG A 56 -20.11 7.13 21.23
CA ARG A 56 -21.36 7.76 20.79
C ARG A 56 -21.62 7.64 19.28
N VAL A 57 -20.72 7.02 18.51
CA VAL A 57 -20.83 6.91 17.05
C VAL A 57 -22.16 6.31 16.63
N THR A 58 -22.60 5.29 17.34
CA THR A 58 -23.77 4.48 17.00
C THR A 58 -24.99 4.73 17.90
N GLU A 59 -25.00 5.84 18.66
CA GLU A 59 -26.17 6.25 19.45
C GLU A 59 -27.36 6.67 18.56
N SER A 60 -27.10 7.17 17.35
CA SER A 60 -28.12 7.57 16.38
C SER A 60 -27.61 7.47 14.94
N ALA A 61 -28.53 7.39 13.97
CA ALA A 61 -28.21 7.49 12.54
C ALA A 61 -27.45 8.78 12.21
N ALA A 62 -27.82 9.90 12.83
CA ALA A 62 -27.18 11.21 12.61
C ALA A 62 -25.71 11.21 13.08
N ASN A 63 -25.42 10.63 14.25
CA ASN A 63 -24.05 10.53 14.76
C ASN A 63 -23.20 9.68 13.83
N LEU A 64 -23.68 8.49 13.46
CA LEU A 64 -22.97 7.59 12.54
C LEU A 64 -22.67 8.26 11.21
N TYR A 65 -23.67 8.92 10.61
CA TYR A 65 -23.50 9.65 9.36
C TYR A 65 -22.46 10.77 9.48
N GLN A 66 -22.54 11.59 10.54
CA GLN A 66 -21.62 12.70 10.73
C GLN A 66 -20.16 12.21 10.91
N VAL A 67 -19.96 11.15 11.70
CA VAL A 67 -18.62 10.57 11.87
C VAL A 67 -18.07 10.03 10.56
N LEU A 68 -18.87 9.29 9.78
CA LEU A 68 -18.42 8.76 8.48
C LEU A 68 -18.09 9.88 7.49
N LYS A 69 -18.90 10.95 7.48
CA LYS A 69 -18.66 12.14 6.66
C LYS A 69 -17.38 12.89 7.07
N ASP A 70 -17.12 13.02 8.36
CA ASP A 70 -15.88 13.61 8.86
C ASP A 70 -14.67 12.71 8.53
N CYS A 71 -14.83 11.37 8.55
CA CYS A 71 -13.80 10.44 8.08
C CYS A 71 -13.48 10.61 6.60
N ASP A 72 -14.47 10.83 5.74
CA ASP A 72 -14.23 11.07 4.32
C ASP A 72 -13.52 12.42 4.11
N ALA A 73 -13.97 13.48 4.79
CA ALA A 73 -13.31 14.79 4.73
C ALA A 73 -11.85 14.73 5.22
N TYR A 74 -11.58 13.99 6.29
CA TYR A 74 -10.22 13.70 6.76
C TYR A 74 -9.42 12.94 5.70
N GLY A 75 -10.01 11.87 5.12
CA GLY A 75 -9.38 11.04 4.13
C GLY A 75 -8.94 11.82 2.90
N GLU A 76 -9.81 12.66 2.33
CA GLU A 76 -9.49 13.50 1.18
C GLU A 76 -8.29 14.42 1.43
N ILE A 77 -8.25 15.08 2.59
CA ILE A 77 -7.18 16.04 2.92
C ILE A 77 -5.87 15.30 3.17
N ILE A 78 -5.89 14.21 3.96
CA ILE A 78 -4.65 13.50 4.31
C ILE A 78 -4.04 12.79 3.11
N ASP A 79 -4.86 12.22 2.23
CA ASP A 79 -4.39 11.56 1.01
C ASP A 79 -3.71 12.56 0.07
N LEU A 80 -4.30 13.73 -0.11
CA LEU A 80 -3.71 14.79 -0.93
C LEU A 80 -2.39 15.30 -0.32
N ALA A 81 -2.39 15.52 1.00
CA ALA A 81 -1.19 15.98 1.72
C ALA A 81 -0.06 14.95 1.69
N PHE A 82 -0.41 13.67 1.82
CA PHE A 82 0.53 12.56 1.70
C PHE A 82 1.13 12.50 0.30
N ASN A 83 0.30 12.52 -0.74
CA ASN A 83 0.76 12.47 -2.12
C ASN A 83 1.67 13.66 -2.45
N TYR A 84 1.36 14.87 -2.00
CA TYR A 84 2.21 16.04 -2.21
C TYR A 84 3.61 15.84 -1.61
N ALA A 85 3.69 15.53 -0.32
CA ALA A 85 4.97 15.33 0.37
C ALA A 85 5.76 14.16 -0.22
N GLN A 86 5.08 13.04 -0.53
CA GLN A 86 5.71 11.85 -1.08
C GLN A 86 6.23 12.08 -2.51
N ARG A 87 5.48 12.77 -3.40
CA ARG A 87 5.95 13.08 -4.75
C ARG A 87 7.15 14.03 -4.74
N LEU A 88 7.18 15.03 -3.85
CA LEU A 88 8.35 15.88 -3.68
C LEU A 88 9.57 15.06 -3.25
N TYR A 89 9.42 14.18 -2.28
CA TYR A 89 10.50 13.29 -1.82
C TYR A 89 10.92 12.28 -2.88
N ASP A 90 9.99 11.75 -3.69
CA ASP A 90 10.30 10.83 -4.79
C ASP A 90 11.07 11.51 -5.93
N GLN A 91 10.87 12.81 -6.14
CA GLN A 91 11.61 13.58 -7.14
C GLN A 91 13.09 13.77 -6.79
N ASP A 92 13.40 13.96 -5.49
CA ASP A 92 14.78 14.06 -5.00
C ASP A 92 14.89 13.47 -3.59
N ARG A 93 15.40 12.24 -3.51
CA ARG A 93 15.61 11.52 -2.25
C ARG A 93 16.74 12.09 -1.38
N ASN A 94 17.55 13.01 -1.91
CA ASN A 94 18.61 13.68 -1.16
C ASN A 94 18.14 14.97 -0.50
N ASP A 95 16.95 15.45 -0.82
CA ASP A 95 16.39 16.67 -0.21
C ASP A 95 15.85 16.33 1.21
N SER A 96 16.55 16.84 2.22
CA SER A 96 16.19 16.63 3.62
C SER A 96 14.88 17.30 4.03
N THR A 97 14.47 18.38 3.35
CA THR A 97 13.19 19.07 3.59
C THR A 97 12.04 18.19 3.14
N HIS A 98 12.12 17.64 1.93
CA HIS A 98 11.09 16.75 1.41
C HIS A 98 11.01 15.43 2.21
N GLN A 99 12.15 14.92 2.68
CA GLN A 99 12.18 13.79 3.59
C GLN A 99 11.44 14.09 4.90
N ALA A 100 11.72 15.25 5.51
CA ALA A 100 11.06 15.67 6.74
C ALA A 100 9.54 15.88 6.56
N MET A 101 9.12 16.42 5.41
CA MET A 101 7.69 16.54 5.06
C MET A 101 7.00 15.17 4.95
N SER A 102 7.62 14.22 4.26
CA SER A 102 7.10 12.85 4.16
C SER A 102 6.95 12.20 5.55
N GLN A 103 7.97 12.31 6.40
CA GLN A 103 7.90 11.80 7.77
C GLN A 103 6.82 12.50 8.61
N LYS A 104 6.66 13.81 8.46
CA LYS A 104 5.65 14.61 9.18
C LYS A 104 4.23 14.15 8.85
N VAL A 105 3.91 13.95 7.56
CA VAL A 105 2.57 13.49 7.17
C VAL A 105 2.29 12.06 7.64
N TYR A 106 3.28 11.17 7.60
CA TYR A 106 3.16 9.83 8.19
C TYR A 106 2.86 9.87 9.70
N GLY A 107 3.56 10.76 10.43
CA GLY A 107 3.31 10.95 11.86
C GLY A 107 1.87 11.42 12.11
N VAL A 108 1.40 12.44 11.39
CA VAL A 108 0.01 12.93 11.53
C VAL A 108 -1.00 11.82 11.21
N TRP A 109 -0.77 11.05 10.14
CA TRP A 109 -1.64 9.94 9.76
C TRP A 109 -1.71 8.86 10.86
N ALA A 110 -0.57 8.49 11.44
CA ALA A 110 -0.50 7.50 12.51
C ALA A 110 -1.20 7.99 13.79
N ASP A 111 -0.98 9.25 14.17
CA ASP A 111 -1.63 9.87 15.33
C ASP A 111 -3.15 9.85 15.17
N VAL A 112 -3.66 10.30 14.01
CA VAL A 112 -5.10 10.32 13.75
C VAL A 112 -5.68 8.91 13.70
N ALA A 113 -5.01 7.95 13.05
CA ALA A 113 -5.45 6.56 13.03
C ALA A 113 -5.63 5.99 14.46
N GLY A 114 -4.73 6.35 15.37
CA GLY A 114 -4.87 6.02 16.80
C GLY A 114 -6.09 6.68 17.44
N MET A 115 -6.30 7.98 17.19
CA MET A 115 -7.41 8.76 17.76
C MET A 115 -8.79 8.24 17.34
N ILE A 116 -8.93 7.78 16.10
CA ILE A 116 -10.23 7.35 15.53
C ILE A 116 -10.44 5.82 15.53
N SER A 117 -9.53 5.07 16.16
CA SER A 117 -9.53 3.59 16.13
C SER A 117 -10.77 2.94 16.78
N PHE A 118 -11.56 3.68 17.56
CA PHE A 118 -12.80 3.23 18.18
C PHE A 118 -13.98 3.09 17.20
N ILE A 119 -13.93 3.74 16.03
CA ILE A 119 -15.06 3.80 15.09
C ILE A 119 -15.46 2.40 14.60
N GLU A 120 -14.49 1.63 14.09
CA GLU A 120 -14.79 0.29 13.58
C GLU A 120 -15.35 -0.65 14.66
N PRO A 121 -14.78 -0.75 15.87
CA PRO A 121 -15.35 -1.50 16.97
C PRO A 121 -16.78 -1.10 17.32
N GLU A 122 -17.10 0.20 17.35
CA GLU A 122 -18.46 0.66 17.63
C GLU A 122 -19.44 0.27 16.52
N ILE A 123 -19.06 0.43 15.25
CA ILE A 123 -19.88 -0.01 14.11
C ILE A 123 -20.07 -1.54 14.13
N LEU A 124 -19.00 -2.31 14.43
CA LEU A 124 -19.07 -3.77 14.55
C LEU A 124 -20.06 -4.22 15.63
N ALA A 125 -20.22 -3.46 16.70
CA ALA A 125 -21.14 -3.78 17.79
C ALA A 125 -22.61 -3.61 17.42
N VAL A 126 -22.94 -2.82 16.37
CA VAL A 126 -24.34 -2.51 16.01
C VAL A 126 -25.03 -3.71 15.36
N PRO A 127 -26.16 -4.19 15.88
CA PRO A 127 -26.95 -5.24 15.22
C PRO A 127 -27.42 -4.81 13.81
N GLU A 128 -27.55 -5.77 12.90
CA GLU A 128 -28.00 -5.50 11.52
C GLU A 128 -29.40 -4.84 11.47
N GLU A 129 -30.32 -5.28 12.35
CA GLU A 129 -31.66 -4.70 12.45
C GLU A 129 -31.63 -3.22 12.83
N GLN A 130 -30.69 -2.80 13.68
CA GLN A 130 -30.52 -1.42 14.08
C GLN A 130 -29.94 -0.59 12.92
N LEU A 131 -29.01 -1.12 12.15
CA LEU A 131 -28.48 -0.46 10.94
C LEU A 131 -29.59 -0.26 9.90
N GLU A 132 -30.44 -1.27 9.69
CA GLU A 132 -31.60 -1.13 8.79
C GLU A 132 -32.59 -0.06 9.28
N THR A 133 -32.71 0.15 10.58
CA THR A 133 -33.49 1.24 11.16
C THR A 133 -32.82 2.59 10.87
N PHE A 134 -31.53 2.70 11.05
CA PHE A 134 -30.77 3.92 10.78
C PHE A 134 -30.85 4.34 9.31
N TYR A 135 -30.78 3.39 8.36
CA TYR A 135 -30.96 3.71 6.93
C TYR A 135 -32.34 4.25 6.59
N LYS A 136 -33.40 3.80 7.32
CA LYS A 136 -34.75 4.32 7.15
C LYS A 136 -34.93 5.71 7.77
N GLU A 137 -34.29 5.96 8.92
CA GLU A 137 -34.35 7.23 9.63
C GLU A 137 -33.56 8.34 8.91
N LEU A 138 -32.44 8.00 8.30
CA LEU A 138 -31.57 8.93 7.61
C LEU A 138 -31.12 8.33 6.25
N PRO A 139 -31.86 8.63 5.15
CA PRO A 139 -31.59 8.08 3.83
C PRO A 139 -30.19 8.41 3.28
N GLU A 140 -29.58 9.52 3.69
CA GLU A 140 -28.24 9.91 3.32
C GLU A 140 -27.18 8.89 3.77
N LEU A 141 -27.45 8.17 4.87
CA LEU A 141 -26.58 7.10 5.38
C LEU A 141 -26.50 5.90 4.42
N GLU A 142 -27.45 5.76 3.49
CA GLU A 142 -27.43 4.71 2.46
C GLU A 142 -26.18 4.75 1.60
N SER A 143 -25.60 5.93 1.37
CA SER A 143 -24.34 6.09 0.65
C SER A 143 -23.16 5.37 1.32
N TYR A 144 -23.24 5.13 2.61
CA TYR A 144 -22.24 4.43 3.42
C TYR A 144 -22.55 2.95 3.65
N ARG A 145 -23.66 2.42 3.12
CA ARG A 145 -24.04 1.01 3.31
C ARG A 145 -22.90 0.05 2.91
N GLY A 146 -22.22 0.31 1.79
CA GLY A 146 -21.08 -0.51 1.34
C GLY A 146 -19.94 -0.52 2.35
N LYS A 147 -19.52 0.65 2.82
CA LYS A 147 -18.44 0.80 3.82
C LYS A 147 -18.80 0.16 5.16
N ILE A 148 -20.02 0.36 5.62
CA ILE A 148 -20.53 -0.28 6.86
C ILE A 148 -20.56 -1.80 6.70
N ALA A 149 -21.03 -2.31 5.56
CA ALA A 149 -21.06 -3.75 5.29
C ALA A 149 -19.65 -4.36 5.24
N GLU A 150 -18.65 -3.63 4.74
CA GLU A 150 -17.24 -4.05 4.80
C GLU A 150 -16.75 -4.23 6.24
N ILE A 151 -17.05 -3.28 7.11
CA ILE A 151 -16.72 -3.38 8.54
C ILE A 151 -17.48 -4.56 9.17
N GLN A 152 -18.79 -4.68 8.91
CA GLN A 152 -19.63 -5.74 9.48
C GLN A 152 -19.17 -7.16 9.09
N ARG A 153 -18.58 -7.36 7.91
CA ARG A 153 -18.00 -8.65 7.49
C ARG A 153 -16.87 -9.11 8.42
N LEU A 154 -16.14 -8.19 9.02
CA LEU A 154 -15.05 -8.51 9.94
C LEU A 154 -15.51 -8.96 11.31
N ARG A 155 -16.83 -8.92 11.63
CA ARG A 155 -17.37 -9.27 12.95
C ARG A 155 -16.94 -10.67 13.43
N GLY A 156 -16.93 -11.67 12.54
CA GLY A 156 -16.49 -13.03 12.85
C GLY A 156 -14.96 -13.15 13.07
N HIS A 157 -14.21 -12.18 12.62
CA HIS A 157 -12.76 -12.16 12.55
C HIS A 157 -12.11 -11.12 13.46
N SER A 158 -12.93 -10.30 14.13
CA SER A 158 -12.48 -9.37 15.15
C SER A 158 -12.28 -10.07 16.48
N LEU A 159 -11.25 -9.67 17.20
CA LEU A 159 -10.85 -10.25 18.47
C LEU A 159 -11.17 -9.27 19.62
N SER A 160 -10.92 -9.70 20.86
CA SER A 160 -11.00 -8.78 22.00
C SER A 160 -9.94 -7.67 21.88
N ALA A 161 -10.19 -6.52 22.48
CA ALA A 161 -9.26 -5.39 22.45
C ALA A 161 -7.84 -5.76 22.91
N GLU A 162 -7.73 -6.65 23.92
CA GLU A 162 -6.43 -7.15 24.41
C GLU A 162 -5.70 -8.00 23.36
N MET A 163 -6.44 -8.87 22.64
CA MET A 163 -5.86 -9.69 21.59
C MET A 163 -5.49 -8.88 20.35
N GLU A 164 -6.31 -7.89 19.96
CA GLU A 164 -5.97 -6.96 18.88
C GLU A 164 -4.72 -6.17 19.20
N LYS A 165 -4.60 -5.66 20.44
CA LYS A 165 -3.38 -4.99 20.91
C LYS A 165 -2.16 -5.91 20.84
N LEU A 166 -2.29 -7.17 21.25
CA LEU A 166 -1.21 -8.16 21.17
C LEU A 166 -0.79 -8.39 19.72
N LEU A 167 -1.76 -8.57 18.81
CA LEU A 167 -1.48 -8.75 17.39
C LEU A 167 -0.82 -7.50 16.78
N ALA A 168 -1.28 -6.29 17.15
CA ALA A 168 -0.65 -5.05 16.71
C ALA A 168 0.82 -4.97 17.12
N MET A 169 1.19 -5.44 18.32
CA MET A 169 2.58 -5.48 18.78
C MET A 169 3.46 -6.44 17.95
N THR A 170 2.88 -7.41 17.24
CA THR A 170 3.64 -8.31 16.35
C THR A 170 3.90 -7.72 14.97
N SER A 171 3.32 -6.57 14.63
CA SER A 171 3.33 -6.01 13.26
C SER A 171 4.75 -5.77 12.75
N GLU A 172 5.60 -5.14 13.56
CA GLU A 172 6.99 -4.85 13.17
C GLU A 172 7.79 -6.14 12.93
N MET A 173 7.69 -7.09 13.85
CA MET A 173 8.34 -8.39 13.73
C MET A 173 7.84 -9.15 12.49
N SER A 174 6.57 -9.04 12.19
CA SER A 174 5.92 -9.72 11.06
C SER A 174 6.42 -9.24 9.71
N GLN A 175 6.86 -7.99 9.59
CA GLN A 175 7.38 -7.42 8.34
C GLN A 175 8.83 -7.84 8.04
N THR A 176 9.52 -8.47 8.99
CA THR A 176 10.94 -8.83 8.82
C THR A 176 11.24 -9.63 7.54
N PRO A 177 10.47 -10.66 7.13
CA PRO A 177 10.78 -11.40 5.92
C PRO A 177 10.73 -10.52 4.66
N GLU A 178 9.75 -9.61 4.57
CA GLU A 178 9.60 -8.69 3.46
C GLU A 178 10.70 -7.63 3.44
N GLN A 179 11.02 -7.06 4.60
CA GLN A 179 12.10 -6.06 4.72
C GLN A 179 13.46 -6.63 4.34
N VAL A 180 13.79 -7.84 4.82
CA VAL A 180 15.05 -8.53 4.46
C VAL A 180 15.08 -8.82 2.96
N PHE A 181 13.98 -9.29 2.37
CA PHE A 181 13.88 -9.48 0.93
C PHE A 181 14.09 -8.16 0.17
N ALA A 182 13.44 -7.08 0.60
CA ALA A 182 13.55 -5.77 -0.05
C ALA A 182 14.99 -5.22 -0.02
N VAL A 183 15.65 -5.29 1.12
CA VAL A 183 17.06 -4.86 1.26
C VAL A 183 17.97 -5.71 0.39
N MET A 184 17.86 -7.04 0.47
CA MET A 184 18.65 -7.97 -0.30
C MET A 184 18.48 -7.74 -1.81
N ASN A 185 17.23 -7.62 -2.27
CA ASN A 185 16.89 -7.45 -3.68
C ASN A 185 17.30 -6.09 -4.25
N SER A 186 17.23 -5.02 -3.45
CA SER A 186 17.49 -3.66 -3.92
C SER A 186 18.91 -3.16 -3.67
N ALA A 187 19.57 -3.65 -2.60
CA ALA A 187 20.87 -3.16 -2.17
C ALA A 187 21.99 -4.16 -2.33
N ASP A 188 21.79 -5.43 -1.96
CA ASP A 188 22.88 -6.40 -1.87
C ASP A 188 23.11 -7.16 -3.18
N ILE A 189 22.04 -7.51 -3.90
CA ILE A 189 22.15 -8.22 -5.16
C ILE A 189 22.82 -7.35 -6.21
N ARG A 190 23.85 -7.92 -6.85
CA ARG A 190 24.55 -7.34 -8.00
C ARG A 190 24.51 -8.33 -9.15
N PHE A 191 23.90 -7.92 -10.25
CA PHE A 191 23.88 -8.73 -11.45
C PHE A 191 25.19 -8.57 -12.24
N PRO A 192 25.62 -9.59 -12.98
CA PRO A 192 26.80 -9.51 -13.84
C PRO A 192 26.59 -8.55 -15.01
N GLU A 193 27.69 -8.23 -15.70
CA GLU A 193 27.65 -7.54 -16.99
C GLU A 193 27.24 -8.52 -18.08
N ILE A 194 26.51 -8.01 -19.05
CA ILE A 194 26.14 -8.70 -20.28
C ILE A 194 26.68 -7.92 -21.48
N THR A 195 26.76 -8.56 -22.63
CA THR A 195 27.17 -7.91 -23.87
C THR A 195 25.91 -7.54 -24.68
N ASP A 196 25.75 -6.25 -24.94
CA ASP A 196 24.59 -5.74 -25.70
C ASP A 196 24.67 -6.07 -27.20
N GLU A 197 23.73 -5.58 -28.01
CA GLU A 197 23.68 -5.78 -29.47
C GLU A 197 24.83 -5.08 -30.21
N ASN A 198 25.45 -4.06 -29.61
CA ASN A 198 26.57 -3.30 -30.16
C ASN A 198 27.91 -3.89 -29.76
N GLY A 199 27.94 -4.95 -28.94
CA GLY A 199 29.14 -5.55 -28.39
C GLY A 199 29.71 -4.85 -27.15
N GLU A 200 28.97 -3.89 -26.58
CA GLU A 200 29.36 -3.17 -25.36
C GLU A 200 28.97 -3.97 -24.11
N LYS A 201 29.83 -3.92 -23.09
CA LYS A 201 29.52 -4.52 -21.77
C LYS A 201 28.68 -3.57 -20.95
N VAL A 202 27.52 -4.02 -20.55
CA VAL A 202 26.56 -3.26 -19.75
C VAL A 202 26.19 -4.05 -18.51
N ARG A 203 26.24 -3.40 -17.33
CA ARG A 203 25.78 -4.02 -16.08
C ARG A 203 24.27 -4.23 -16.12
N LEU A 204 23.85 -5.46 -15.86
CA LEU A 204 22.45 -5.79 -15.74
C LEU A 204 21.86 -5.22 -14.42
N THR A 205 20.65 -4.70 -14.51
CA THR A 205 19.87 -4.18 -13.38
C THR A 205 18.39 -4.54 -13.55
N HIS A 206 17.60 -4.43 -12.49
CA HIS A 206 16.14 -4.59 -12.62
C HIS A 206 15.54 -3.61 -13.66
N GLY A 207 16.06 -2.38 -13.69
CA GLY A 207 15.54 -1.32 -14.59
C GLY A 207 15.80 -1.57 -16.07
N ASN A 208 16.92 -2.21 -16.43
CA ASN A 208 17.26 -2.45 -17.83
C ASN A 208 17.01 -3.89 -18.31
N TYR A 209 16.67 -4.81 -17.40
CA TYR A 209 16.42 -6.21 -17.75
C TYR A 209 15.35 -6.40 -18.83
N VAL A 210 14.21 -5.72 -18.67
CA VAL A 210 13.12 -5.82 -19.64
C VAL A 210 13.52 -5.28 -21.01
N LEU A 211 14.34 -4.22 -21.07
CA LEU A 211 14.84 -3.67 -22.32
C LEU A 211 15.70 -4.71 -23.05
N PHE A 212 16.59 -5.43 -22.35
CA PHE A 212 17.39 -6.48 -22.96
C PHE A 212 16.56 -7.68 -23.41
N LEU A 213 15.45 -8.01 -22.72
CA LEU A 213 14.52 -9.05 -23.17
C LEU A 213 13.73 -8.64 -24.43
N GLN A 214 13.63 -7.35 -24.74
CA GLN A 214 12.99 -6.85 -25.96
C GLN A 214 13.97 -6.73 -27.15
N SER A 215 15.26 -6.98 -26.95
CA SER A 215 16.25 -6.95 -28.03
C SER A 215 15.89 -7.88 -29.17
N ALA A 216 16.13 -7.45 -30.41
CA ALA A 216 15.98 -8.31 -31.59
C ALA A 216 17.03 -9.45 -31.58
N ASP A 217 18.19 -9.24 -30.97
CA ASP A 217 19.24 -10.26 -30.84
C ASP A 217 18.87 -11.29 -29.75
N ARG A 218 18.66 -12.54 -30.20
CA ARG A 218 18.37 -13.65 -29.30
C ARG A 218 19.49 -13.92 -28.29
N ARG A 219 20.75 -13.69 -28.67
CA ARG A 219 21.91 -13.85 -27.77
C ARG A 219 21.77 -12.92 -26.57
N VAL A 220 21.46 -11.63 -26.79
CA VAL A 220 21.29 -10.63 -25.74
C VAL A 220 20.16 -11.02 -24.80
N ARG A 221 18.99 -11.42 -25.36
CA ARG A 221 17.85 -11.88 -24.53
C ARG A 221 18.22 -13.06 -23.63
N LYS A 222 18.93 -14.05 -24.20
CA LYS A 222 19.38 -15.25 -23.47
C LYS A 222 20.36 -14.89 -22.36
N GLU A 223 21.38 -14.10 -22.71
CA GLU A 223 22.44 -13.71 -21.77
C GLU A 223 21.85 -12.90 -20.60
N ALA A 224 20.93 -11.95 -20.86
CA ALA A 224 20.25 -11.18 -19.83
C ALA A 224 19.43 -12.10 -18.89
N PHE A 225 18.67 -13.04 -19.45
CA PHE A 225 17.90 -14.00 -18.66
C PHE A 225 18.80 -14.88 -17.77
N GLU A 226 19.82 -15.49 -18.37
CA GLU A 226 20.73 -16.37 -17.64
C GLU A 226 21.53 -15.60 -16.56
N ALA A 227 21.98 -14.39 -16.87
CA ALA A 227 22.69 -13.53 -15.93
C ALA A 227 21.82 -13.17 -14.71
N MET A 228 20.58 -12.72 -14.91
CA MET A 228 19.68 -12.39 -13.82
C MET A 228 19.40 -13.61 -12.93
N TYR A 229 18.94 -14.71 -13.52
CA TYR A 229 18.52 -15.87 -12.75
C TYR A 229 19.70 -16.67 -12.16
N SER A 230 20.92 -16.54 -12.70
CA SER A 230 22.11 -17.12 -12.06
C SER A 230 22.33 -16.57 -10.65
N VAL A 231 22.08 -15.27 -10.43
CA VAL A 231 22.20 -14.63 -9.13
C VAL A 231 21.08 -15.09 -8.19
N TYR A 232 19.83 -15.11 -8.65
CA TYR A 232 18.72 -15.62 -7.83
C TYR A 232 18.92 -17.08 -7.42
N LYS A 233 19.49 -17.92 -8.28
CA LYS A 233 19.82 -19.32 -7.94
C LYS A 233 20.80 -19.43 -6.79
N GLN A 234 21.77 -18.51 -6.64
CA GLN A 234 22.72 -18.53 -5.54
C GLN A 234 22.01 -18.35 -4.17
N PHE A 235 20.92 -17.62 -4.16
CA PHE A 235 20.17 -17.28 -2.94
C PHE A 235 18.87 -18.06 -2.77
N VAL A 236 18.65 -19.12 -3.56
CA VAL A 236 17.39 -19.88 -3.56
C VAL A 236 16.97 -20.36 -2.16
N ASN A 237 17.92 -20.81 -1.35
CA ASN A 237 17.65 -21.30 0.01
C ASN A 237 17.24 -20.14 0.95
N THR A 238 17.88 -18.97 0.81
CA THR A 238 17.54 -17.76 1.57
C THR A 238 16.14 -17.28 1.20
N PHE A 239 15.84 -17.19 -0.09
CA PHE A 239 14.49 -16.82 -0.56
C PHE A 239 13.43 -17.82 -0.10
N ALA A 240 13.73 -19.12 -0.17
CA ALA A 240 12.82 -20.14 0.34
C ALA A 240 12.56 -19.99 1.85
N GLY A 241 13.60 -19.65 2.63
CA GLY A 241 13.47 -19.37 4.06
C GLY A 241 12.59 -18.15 4.34
N LEU A 242 12.82 -17.04 3.64
CA LEU A 242 12.02 -15.80 3.76
C LEU A 242 10.56 -16.05 3.35
N TYR A 243 10.34 -16.71 2.22
CA TYR A 243 8.99 -17.07 1.76
C TYR A 243 8.26 -17.96 2.74
N ASN A 244 8.93 -18.97 3.30
CA ASN A 244 8.35 -19.82 4.34
C ASN A 244 8.01 -19.02 5.61
N GLY A 245 8.84 -18.04 5.99
CA GLY A 245 8.55 -17.10 7.08
C GLY A 245 7.25 -16.33 6.83
N GLN A 246 7.10 -15.77 5.63
CA GLN A 246 5.91 -15.03 5.20
C GLN A 246 4.65 -15.91 5.20
N VAL A 247 4.76 -17.14 4.68
CA VAL A 247 3.64 -18.09 4.68
C VAL A 247 3.21 -18.45 6.11
N LYS A 248 4.16 -18.71 7.00
CA LYS A 248 3.86 -19.01 8.41
C LYS A 248 3.19 -17.84 9.13
N GLN A 249 3.61 -16.62 8.84
CA GLN A 249 2.99 -15.40 9.35
C GLN A 249 1.53 -15.31 8.90
N GLN A 250 1.26 -15.48 7.61
CA GLN A 250 -0.12 -15.45 7.08
C GLN A 250 -1.00 -16.55 7.70
N ILE A 251 -0.46 -17.75 7.86
CA ILE A 251 -1.16 -18.85 8.54
C ILE A 251 -1.47 -18.48 10.00
N PHE A 252 -0.54 -17.85 10.71
CA PHE A 252 -0.74 -17.41 12.08
C PHE A 252 -1.88 -16.38 12.17
N PHE A 253 -1.86 -15.32 11.35
CA PHE A 253 -2.90 -14.29 11.39
C PHE A 253 -4.27 -14.82 10.95
N ALA A 254 -4.33 -15.67 9.92
CA ALA A 254 -5.57 -16.29 9.49
C ALA A 254 -6.20 -17.13 10.63
N LYS A 255 -5.40 -17.96 11.30
CA LYS A 255 -5.87 -18.77 12.45
C LYS A 255 -6.26 -17.91 13.65
N ALA A 256 -5.45 -16.89 14.01
CA ALA A 256 -5.73 -16.00 15.11
C ALA A 256 -7.07 -15.27 14.90
N ARG A 257 -7.37 -14.85 13.67
CA ARG A 257 -8.62 -14.18 13.30
C ARG A 257 -9.75 -15.13 12.88
N LYS A 258 -9.58 -16.45 13.10
CA LYS A 258 -10.60 -17.47 12.84
C LYS A 258 -11.06 -17.57 11.38
N TYR A 259 -10.16 -17.32 10.42
CA TYR A 259 -10.41 -17.64 9.03
C TYR A 259 -10.21 -19.14 8.76
N ASP A 260 -10.99 -19.71 7.87
CA ASP A 260 -10.89 -21.13 7.49
C ASP A 260 -9.57 -21.44 6.79
N SER A 261 -9.03 -20.48 6.04
CA SER A 261 -7.76 -20.59 5.33
C SER A 261 -7.09 -19.23 5.15
N THR A 262 -5.80 -19.25 4.77
CA THR A 262 -5.08 -18.03 4.37
C THR A 262 -5.64 -17.42 3.07
N LEU A 263 -6.20 -18.24 2.20
CA LEU A 263 -6.88 -17.79 0.98
C LEU A 263 -8.16 -17.04 1.32
N ASP A 264 -8.97 -17.58 2.24
CA ASP A 264 -10.17 -16.92 2.73
C ASP A 264 -9.84 -15.57 3.38
N ALA A 265 -8.84 -15.52 4.27
CA ALA A 265 -8.37 -14.27 4.87
C ALA A 265 -7.96 -13.22 3.82
N ALA A 266 -7.24 -13.64 2.77
CA ALA A 266 -6.80 -12.73 1.71
C ALA A 266 -7.95 -12.22 0.83
N LEU A 267 -8.96 -13.04 0.59
CA LEU A 267 -10.08 -12.72 -0.29
C LEU A 267 -11.19 -11.93 0.42
N THR A 268 -11.37 -12.12 1.73
CA THR A 268 -12.37 -11.42 2.54
C THR A 268 -12.19 -9.91 2.48
N ALA A 269 -10.94 -9.42 2.49
CA ALA A 269 -10.65 -7.99 2.37
C ALA A 269 -11.22 -7.36 1.08
N ASN A 270 -11.27 -8.14 0.00
CA ASN A 270 -11.78 -7.69 -1.30
C ASN A 270 -13.22 -8.15 -1.57
N ASN A 271 -13.90 -8.75 -0.59
CA ASN A 271 -15.23 -9.34 -0.74
C ASN A 271 -15.33 -10.34 -1.91
N VAL A 272 -14.28 -11.12 -2.12
CA VAL A 272 -14.22 -12.14 -3.17
C VAL A 272 -14.40 -13.53 -2.54
N SER A 273 -15.37 -14.31 -3.02
CA SER A 273 -15.54 -15.67 -2.53
C SER A 273 -14.43 -16.61 -3.04
N VAL A 274 -14.05 -17.59 -2.23
CA VAL A 274 -13.08 -18.64 -2.64
C VAL A 274 -13.57 -19.36 -3.91
N SER A 275 -14.88 -19.61 -4.05
CA SER A 275 -15.47 -20.24 -5.23
C SER A 275 -15.24 -19.45 -6.53
N TYR A 276 -15.18 -18.12 -6.46
CA TYR A 276 -14.90 -17.28 -7.64
C TYR A 276 -13.49 -17.50 -8.20
N THR A 277 -12.50 -17.74 -7.35
CA THR A 277 -11.12 -18.01 -7.81
C THR A 277 -11.03 -19.34 -8.58
N HIS A 278 -11.82 -20.34 -8.20
CA HIS A 278 -11.90 -21.62 -8.92
C HIS A 278 -12.57 -21.48 -10.28
N LEU A 279 -13.59 -20.64 -10.39
CA LEU A 279 -14.25 -20.37 -11.67
C LEU A 279 -13.27 -19.74 -12.68
N ARG A 280 -12.49 -18.75 -12.25
CA ARG A 280 -11.53 -18.04 -13.11
C ARG A 280 -10.35 -18.90 -13.55
N ALA A 281 -9.91 -19.85 -12.73
CA ALA A 281 -8.87 -20.81 -13.09
C ALA A 281 -9.29 -21.72 -14.26
N HIS A 282 -10.58 -22.03 -14.38
CA HIS A 282 -11.12 -22.82 -15.49
C HIS A 282 -11.29 -22.02 -16.78
N GLU A 283 -11.49 -20.71 -16.72
CA GLU A 283 -11.59 -19.86 -17.91
C GLU A 283 -10.25 -19.66 -18.62
N THR A 284 -9.14 -19.67 -17.90
CA THR A 284 -7.79 -19.53 -18.48
C THR A 284 -7.33 -20.75 -19.27
N LEU A 285 -8.01 -21.90 -19.14
CA LEU A 285 -7.72 -23.14 -19.90
C LEU A 285 -8.50 -23.24 -21.24
N ARG A 286 -9.34 -22.24 -21.55
CA ARG A 286 -10.15 -22.24 -22.81
C ARG A 286 -9.59 -21.34 -23.91
N TYR A 287 -8.47 -20.71 -23.73
CA TYR A 287 -7.72 -19.94 -24.72
C TYR A 287 -6.30 -20.51 -24.79
#